data_eea7deea059745e5c06f6eebfa20c14a
#
_entry.id   eea7deea059745e5c06f6eebfa20c14a
#
_cell.length_a   1.000
_cell.length_b   1.000
_cell.length_c   1.000
_cell.angle_alpha   90.00
_cell.angle_beta   90.00
_cell.angle_gamma   90.00
#
_symmetry.space_group_name_H-M   'P 1'
#
loop_
_entity.id
_entity.type
_entity.pdbx_description
1 polymer ?
#
loop_
_entity_poly.entity_id
_entity_poly.type
_entity_poly.pdbx_seq_one_letter_code
_entity_poly.pdbx_strand_id
1 'polypeptide(L)'
;MKVKMIVAMDDQRFIGKNGELPWRLSADMSRFRNLTIADGYNAVIMGRKTWDSLPAAYKPLPERLNIVMSRDTSWKDEKAESALYPGRAIEIAYANGCNECWIIGGAQIYNMYQDMVEEIHL
;
A
#
# COMPACT_ATOMS: atom_id res chain seq x y z
N MET A 1 -13.98 -1.63 -9.15
CA MET A 1 -12.93 -1.90 -8.16
C MET A 1 -12.98 -0.85 -7.07
N LYS A 2 -12.92 -1.26 -5.82
CA LYS A 2 -12.97 -0.34 -4.68
C LYS A 2 -11.58 0.12 -4.30
N VAL A 3 -11.45 1.39 -3.93
CA VAL A 3 -10.19 1.96 -3.46
C VAL A 3 -10.36 2.28 -1.97
N LYS A 4 -9.51 1.69 -1.15
CA LYS A 4 -9.59 1.80 0.30
C LYS A 4 -8.24 2.20 0.87
N MET A 5 -8.24 2.70 2.08
CA MET A 5 -7.01 3.11 2.75
C MET A 5 -6.95 2.46 4.13
N ILE A 6 -5.78 1.97 4.50
CA ILE A 6 -5.54 1.49 5.85
C ILE A 6 -4.42 2.31 6.46
N VAL A 7 -4.68 2.87 7.62
CA VAL A 7 -3.80 3.81 8.29
C VAL A 7 -3.47 3.29 9.67
N ALA A 8 -2.18 3.12 9.97
CA ALA A 8 -1.74 2.80 11.31
C ALA A 8 -1.31 4.09 11.99
N MET A 9 -1.76 4.29 13.20
CA MET A 9 -1.45 5.48 13.98
C MET A 9 -0.80 5.07 15.29
N ASP A 10 0.30 5.74 15.64
CA ASP A 10 0.91 5.57 16.93
C ASP A 10 0.28 6.54 17.94
N ASP A 11 0.84 6.60 19.15
CA ASP A 11 0.34 7.47 20.22
C ASP A 11 0.39 8.94 19.87
N GLN A 12 1.23 9.34 18.94
CA GLN A 12 1.32 10.70 18.44
C GLN A 12 0.50 10.92 17.18
N ARG A 13 -0.23 9.91 16.72
CA ARG A 13 -1.04 9.94 15.52
C ARG A 13 -0.24 10.13 14.24
N PHE A 14 0.98 9.65 14.21
CA PHE A 14 1.80 9.66 13.01
C PHE A 14 1.61 8.38 12.20
N ILE A 15 1.71 8.54 10.90
CA ILE A 15 1.45 7.49 9.93
C ILE A 15 2.78 7.05 9.33
N GLY A 16 3.68 6.61 10.15
CA GLY A 16 4.98 6.14 9.69
C GLY A 16 5.99 7.26 9.52
N LYS A 17 7.02 7.25 10.31
CA LYS A 17 8.15 8.15 10.16
C LYS A 17 9.04 7.63 9.06
N ASN A 18 9.58 8.53 8.24
CA ASN A 18 10.52 8.19 7.18
C ASN A 18 9.99 7.15 6.18
N GLY A 19 8.68 7.10 6.04
CA GLY A 19 8.06 6.15 5.11
C GLY A 19 7.95 4.74 5.60
N GLU A 20 8.38 4.46 6.82
CA GLU A 20 8.27 3.10 7.38
C GLU A 20 6.84 2.75 7.73
N LEU A 21 6.51 1.46 7.63
CA LEU A 21 5.24 0.96 8.12
C LEU A 21 5.28 0.88 9.64
N PRO A 22 4.32 1.50 10.33
CA PRO A 22 4.30 1.46 11.79
C PRO A 22 3.70 0.16 12.37
N TRP A 23 3.52 -0.85 11.55
CA TRP A 23 2.87 -2.10 11.92
C TRP A 23 3.88 -3.06 12.56
N ARG A 24 4.18 -2.86 13.83
CA ARG A 24 5.20 -3.68 14.49
C ARG A 24 4.63 -4.74 15.42
N LEU A 25 3.39 -4.58 15.84
CA LEU A 25 2.74 -5.55 16.72
C LEU A 25 2.10 -6.64 15.88
N SER A 26 2.21 -7.88 16.36
CA SER A 26 1.67 -9.04 15.66
C SER A 26 0.18 -8.90 15.33
N ALA A 27 -0.59 -8.32 16.27
CA ALA A 27 -2.03 -8.13 16.08
C ALA A 27 -2.30 -7.16 14.93
N ASP A 28 -1.52 -6.08 14.83
CA ASP A 28 -1.66 -5.10 13.76
C ASP A 28 -1.30 -5.70 12.42
N MET A 29 -0.25 -6.50 12.35
CA MET A 29 0.15 -7.16 11.12
C MET A 29 -0.90 -8.17 10.66
N SER A 30 -1.49 -8.92 11.59
CA SER A 30 -2.56 -9.86 11.26
C SER A 30 -3.80 -9.15 10.73
N ARG A 31 -4.19 -8.05 11.36
CA ARG A 31 -5.33 -7.26 10.91
C ARG A 31 -5.07 -6.68 9.53
N PHE A 32 -3.89 -6.13 9.31
CA PHE A 32 -3.47 -5.60 8.02
C PHE A 32 -3.55 -6.66 6.94
N ARG A 33 -2.98 -7.83 7.21
CA ARG A 33 -2.99 -8.94 6.26
C ARG A 33 -4.42 -9.37 5.92
N ASN A 34 -5.25 -9.56 6.94
CA ASN A 34 -6.62 -10.03 6.75
C ASN A 34 -7.46 -9.04 5.94
N LEU A 35 -7.32 -7.75 6.24
CA LEU A 35 -8.06 -6.72 5.51
C LEU A 35 -7.62 -6.60 4.06
N THR A 36 -6.32 -6.63 3.81
CA THR A 36 -5.80 -6.37 2.46
C THR A 36 -5.84 -7.59 1.56
N ILE A 37 -5.84 -8.79 2.11
CA ILE A 37 -6.00 -10.01 1.30
C ILE A 37 -7.49 -10.31 1.06
N ALA A 38 -8.29 -10.27 2.13
CA ALA A 38 -9.74 -10.56 2.08
C ALA A 38 -10.06 -11.82 1.26
N ASP A 39 -11.12 -11.79 0.45
CA ASP A 39 -11.61 -12.96 -0.29
C ASP A 39 -11.20 -12.99 -1.76
N GLY A 40 -10.36 -12.08 -2.19
CA GLY A 40 -10.02 -12.00 -3.59
C GLY A 40 -8.57 -11.64 -3.81
N TYR A 41 -8.28 -11.26 -5.04
CA TYR A 41 -6.96 -10.75 -5.37
C TYR A 41 -7.00 -9.24 -5.29
N ASN A 42 -6.20 -8.68 -4.40
CA ASN A 42 -6.18 -7.25 -4.14
C ASN A 42 -4.79 -6.66 -4.39
N ALA A 43 -4.76 -5.34 -4.60
CA ALA A 43 -3.52 -4.61 -4.72
C ALA A 43 -3.23 -3.83 -3.45
N VAL A 44 -1.95 -3.68 -3.13
CA VAL A 44 -1.48 -2.75 -2.11
C VAL A 44 -0.62 -1.71 -2.81
N ILE A 45 -0.91 -0.44 -2.55
CA ILE A 45 -0.22 0.69 -3.17
C ILE A 45 0.55 1.42 -2.09
N MET A 46 1.84 1.61 -2.31
CA MET A 46 2.73 2.22 -1.34
C MET A 46 3.74 3.13 -2.01
N GLY A 47 4.34 4.02 -1.23
CA GLY A 47 5.45 4.80 -1.71
C GLY A 47 6.75 4.00 -1.67
N ARG A 48 7.76 4.46 -2.38
CA ARG A 48 9.04 3.77 -2.45
C ARG A 48 9.71 3.61 -1.08
N LYS A 49 9.64 4.62 -0.22
CA LYS A 49 10.23 4.51 1.12
C LYS A 49 9.59 3.40 1.94
N THR A 50 8.29 3.26 1.84
CA THR A 50 7.57 2.16 2.49
C THR A 50 8.04 0.82 1.95
N TRP A 51 8.16 0.71 0.63
CA TRP A 51 8.68 -0.51 0.00
C TRP A 51 10.08 -0.85 0.51
N ASP A 52 10.96 0.14 0.55
CA ASP A 52 12.33 -0.06 1.01
C ASP A 52 12.40 -0.48 2.48
N SER A 53 11.40 -0.10 3.29
CA SER A 53 11.37 -0.44 4.71
C SER A 53 10.84 -1.85 4.99
N LEU A 54 10.24 -2.51 4.01
CA LEU A 54 9.68 -3.85 4.23
C LEU A 54 10.78 -4.86 4.51
N PRO A 55 10.58 -5.73 5.52
CA PRO A 55 11.50 -6.86 5.72
C PRO A 55 11.50 -7.78 4.50
N ALA A 56 12.62 -8.45 4.27
CA ALA A 56 12.76 -9.34 3.11
C ALA A 56 11.62 -10.37 3.01
N ALA A 57 11.15 -10.88 4.16
CA ALA A 57 10.08 -11.87 4.20
C ALA A 57 8.73 -11.31 3.70
N TYR A 58 8.58 -9.98 3.69
CA TYR A 58 7.35 -9.31 3.27
C TYR A 58 7.57 -8.44 2.03
N LYS A 59 8.58 -8.69 1.28
CA LYS A 59 8.90 -7.95 0.06
C LYS A 59 8.97 -8.91 -1.12
N PRO A 60 7.88 -9.08 -1.86
CA PRO A 60 6.63 -8.34 -1.79
C PRO A 60 5.72 -8.84 -0.66
N LEU A 61 4.71 -8.06 -0.32
CA LEU A 61 3.68 -8.52 0.61
C LEU A 61 2.96 -9.70 -0.06
N PRO A 62 2.92 -10.88 0.58
CA PRO A 62 2.42 -12.09 -0.06
C PRO A 62 0.94 -12.04 -0.46
N GLU A 63 0.60 -12.75 -1.53
CA GLU A 63 -0.77 -12.96 -1.98
C GLU A 63 -1.50 -11.68 -2.42
N ARG A 64 -0.77 -10.61 -2.68
CA ARG A 64 -1.31 -9.34 -3.12
C ARG A 64 -0.45 -8.78 -4.24
N LEU A 65 -1.05 -8.00 -5.12
CA LEU A 65 -0.30 -7.27 -6.13
C LEU A 65 0.34 -6.05 -5.47
N ASN A 66 1.65 -5.99 -5.45
CA ASN A 66 2.37 -4.86 -4.85
C ASN A 66 2.64 -3.81 -5.92
N ILE A 67 2.19 -2.59 -5.67
CA ILE A 67 2.40 -1.45 -6.57
C ILE A 67 3.13 -0.37 -5.80
N VAL A 68 4.26 0.07 -6.33
CA VAL A 68 5.10 1.07 -5.69
C VAL A 68 5.06 2.36 -6.50
N MET A 69 4.74 3.45 -5.84
CA MET A 69 4.76 4.76 -6.47
C MET A 69 6.13 5.40 -6.29
N SER A 70 6.72 5.83 -7.39
CA SER A 70 8.01 6.48 -7.39
C SER A 70 8.03 7.55 -8.47
N ARG A 71 8.64 8.70 -8.14
CA ARG A 71 8.86 9.76 -9.12
C ARG A 71 10.03 9.44 -10.05
N ASP A 72 10.86 8.48 -9.66
CA ASP A 72 12.00 8.04 -10.45
C ASP A 72 11.51 7.09 -11.54
N THR A 73 11.51 7.55 -12.78
CA THR A 73 11.02 6.77 -13.91
C THR A 73 11.87 5.54 -14.20
N SER A 74 13.10 5.50 -13.69
CA SER A 74 14.00 4.37 -13.89
C SER A 74 13.85 3.31 -12.80
N TRP A 75 13.12 3.62 -11.72
CA TRP A 75 12.95 2.66 -10.63
C TRP A 75 12.12 1.45 -11.09
N LYS A 76 12.64 0.28 -10.84
CA LYS A 76 11.98 -0.99 -11.15
C LYS A 76 12.37 -2.04 -10.13
N ASP A 77 11.45 -2.98 -9.91
CA ASP A 77 11.72 -4.13 -9.07
C ASP A 77 10.93 -5.31 -9.66
N GLU A 78 11.54 -6.47 -9.70
CA GLU A 78 10.91 -7.66 -10.25
C GLU A 78 9.68 -8.09 -9.45
N LYS A 79 9.62 -7.70 -8.19
CA LYS A 79 8.59 -8.16 -7.24
C LYS A 79 7.42 -7.20 -7.13
N ALA A 80 7.46 -6.07 -7.81
CA ALA A 80 6.42 -5.05 -7.71
C ALA A 80 6.22 -4.34 -9.03
N GLU A 81 5.00 -3.84 -9.23
CA GLU A 81 4.72 -2.92 -10.31
C GLU A 81 5.09 -1.51 -9.88
N SER A 82 5.42 -0.64 -10.83
CA SER A 82 5.73 0.75 -10.53
C SER A 82 4.74 1.69 -11.19
N ALA A 83 4.45 2.80 -10.53
CA ALA A 83 3.55 3.83 -11.06
C ALA A 83 4.07 5.21 -10.70
N LEU A 84 3.91 6.16 -11.62
CA LEU A 84 4.37 7.54 -11.44
C LEU A 84 3.32 8.41 -10.77
N TYR A 85 2.05 8.07 -10.91
CA TYR A 85 0.97 8.89 -10.38
C TYR A 85 -0.21 8.01 -9.96
N PRO A 86 -1.11 8.53 -9.10
CA PRO A 86 -2.17 7.73 -8.49
C PRO A 86 -3.07 7.00 -9.47
N GLY A 87 -3.48 7.66 -10.55
CA GLY A 87 -4.36 7.04 -11.54
C GLY A 87 -3.72 5.84 -12.22
N ARG A 88 -2.40 5.91 -12.47
CA ARG A 88 -1.70 4.79 -13.10
C ARG A 88 -1.68 3.55 -12.20
N ALA A 89 -1.47 3.75 -10.90
CA ALA A 89 -1.48 2.65 -9.95
C ALA A 89 -2.85 1.96 -9.95
N ILE A 90 -3.92 2.74 -9.96
CA ILE A 90 -5.28 2.19 -10.01
C ILE A 90 -5.52 1.44 -11.33
N GLU A 91 -5.05 1.98 -12.45
CA GLU A 91 -5.15 1.29 -13.74
C GLU A 91 -4.45 -0.06 -13.73
N ILE A 92 -3.26 -0.13 -13.15
CA ILE A 92 -2.50 -1.37 -13.05
C ILE A 92 -3.29 -2.41 -12.24
N ALA A 93 -3.83 -2.00 -11.11
CA ALA A 93 -4.62 -2.90 -10.26
C ALA A 93 -5.86 -3.42 -11.01
N TYR A 94 -6.57 -2.52 -11.68
CA TYR A 94 -7.75 -2.89 -12.45
C TYR A 94 -7.39 -3.87 -13.58
N ALA A 95 -6.32 -3.58 -14.31
CA ALA A 95 -5.87 -4.42 -15.42
C ALA A 95 -5.44 -5.82 -14.97
N ASN A 96 -5.03 -5.96 -13.72
CA ASN A 96 -4.65 -7.25 -13.15
C ASN A 96 -5.81 -7.98 -12.46
N GLY A 97 -7.02 -7.47 -12.58
CA GLY A 97 -8.21 -8.13 -12.06
C GLY A 97 -8.40 -7.99 -10.56
N CYS A 98 -7.80 -6.98 -9.95
CA CYS A 98 -7.93 -6.78 -8.51
C CYS A 98 -9.34 -6.35 -8.14
N ASN A 99 -9.84 -6.89 -7.02
CA ASN A 99 -11.14 -6.51 -6.48
C ASN A 99 -11.07 -5.20 -5.71
N GLU A 100 -9.98 -4.98 -5.00
CA GLU A 100 -9.76 -3.80 -4.19
C GLU A 100 -8.32 -3.30 -4.33
N CYS A 101 -8.14 -1.99 -4.15
CA CYS A 101 -6.84 -1.36 -4.00
C CYS A 101 -6.73 -0.82 -2.58
N TRP A 102 -5.68 -1.18 -1.89
CA TRP A 102 -5.42 -0.71 -0.53
C TRP A 102 -4.23 0.23 -0.50
N ILE A 103 -4.49 1.47 -0.10
CA ILE A 103 -3.44 2.48 0.05
C ILE A 103 -2.82 2.28 1.44
N ILE A 104 -1.53 1.96 1.50
CA ILE A 104 -0.92 1.54 2.77
C ILE A 104 0.17 2.48 3.30
N GLY A 105 0.48 3.55 2.60
CA GLY A 105 1.38 4.58 3.12
C GLY A 105 2.55 4.89 2.21
N GLY A 106 3.38 5.81 2.58
CA GLY A 106 3.28 6.69 3.76
C GLY A 106 2.47 7.95 3.58
N ALA A 107 2.79 8.95 4.39
CA ALA A 107 1.99 10.17 4.47
C ALA A 107 1.74 10.84 3.11
N GLN A 108 2.74 10.96 2.28
CA GLN A 108 2.57 11.55 0.95
C GLN A 108 1.59 10.77 0.10
N ILE A 109 1.63 9.45 0.19
CA ILE A 109 0.75 8.59 -0.58
C ILE A 109 -0.68 8.69 -0.05
N TYR A 110 -0.87 8.73 1.26
CA TYR A 110 -2.18 8.95 1.85
C TYR A 110 -2.79 10.26 1.35
N ASN A 111 -2.01 11.33 1.32
CA ASN A 111 -2.49 12.64 0.86
C ASN A 111 -2.92 12.60 -0.61
N MET A 112 -2.20 11.88 -1.45
CA MET A 112 -2.52 11.76 -2.87
C MET A 112 -3.86 11.07 -3.12
N TYR A 113 -4.24 10.14 -2.24
CA TYR A 113 -5.42 9.31 -2.45
C TYR A 113 -6.62 9.68 -1.59
N GLN A 114 -6.49 10.64 -0.68
CA GLN A 114 -7.56 10.90 0.30
C GLN A 114 -8.92 11.19 -0.32
N ASP A 115 -8.96 11.82 -1.49
CA ASP A 115 -10.21 12.15 -2.16
C ASP A 115 -10.70 11.03 -3.10
N MET A 116 -9.95 9.95 -3.21
CA MET A 116 -10.25 8.85 -4.11
C MET A 116 -10.72 7.59 -3.40
N VAL A 117 -10.56 7.53 -2.09
CA VAL A 117 -10.88 6.32 -1.33
C VAL A 117 -12.31 6.34 -0.84
N GLU A 118 -12.91 5.14 -0.82
CA GLU A 118 -14.28 4.94 -0.33
C GLU A 118 -14.32 4.68 1.16
N GLU A 119 -13.26 4.09 1.71
CA GLU A 119 -13.19 3.70 3.12
C GLU A 119 -11.80 3.96 3.65
N ILE A 120 -11.73 4.38 4.91
CA ILE A 120 -10.47 4.55 5.63
C ILE A 120 -10.57 3.68 6.88
N HIS A 121 -9.63 2.77 7.04
CA HIS A 121 -9.54 1.88 8.19
C HIS A 121 -8.39 2.30 9.09
N LEU A 122 -8.69 2.56 10.32
CA LEU A 122 -7.72 2.99 11.34
C LEU A 122 -7.29 1.82 12.21
#